data_adaef0999b0c98498bdecb0e343c1dad
#
_entry.id   adaef0999b0c98498bdecb0e343c1dad
#
_cell.length_a   1.000
_cell.length_b   1.000
_cell.length_c   1.000
_cell.angle_alpha   90.00
_cell.angle_beta   90.00
_cell.angle_gamma   90.00
#
_symmetry.space_group_name_H-M   'P 1'
#
loop_
_entity.id
_entity.type
_entity.pdbx_description
1 polymer ?
#
loop_
_entity_poly.entity_id
_entity_poly.type
_entity_poly.pdbx_seq_one_letter_code
_entity_poly.pdbx_strand_id
1 'polypeptide(L)'
;DFLLIVLLSFALKDPLANLAQLPGFGWMQIVGSNLISIFIVFALLYWVGMARMVRSQILTLKENDYVMAATALGAKDGRIIKKHLLTNCIGTLIVTTTLQIPSSIFTESYLSFLGMGVAVPLPSLGSLASDAINGMITFPYLLFAPCLLISLIILSFNLFGDGLRDAFDPKLKN
;
A
#
# COMPACT_ATOMS: atom_id res chain seq x y z
N ASP A 1 0.14 12.33 -7.12
CA ASP A 1 0.96 11.26 -6.46
C ASP A 1 1.51 10.25 -7.48
N PHE A 2 0.73 9.87 -8.53
CA PHE A 2 1.17 8.86 -9.50
C PHE A 2 2.45 9.24 -10.26
N LEU A 3 2.54 10.46 -10.80
CA LEU A 3 3.75 10.95 -11.48
C LEU A 3 4.99 10.92 -10.59
N LEU A 4 4.81 11.17 -9.30
CA LEU A 4 5.88 11.15 -8.33
C LEU A 4 6.39 9.71 -8.10
N ILE A 5 5.47 8.72 -8.08
CA ILE A 5 5.83 7.30 -8.01
C ILE A 5 6.66 6.90 -9.22
N VAL A 6 6.22 7.27 -10.43
CA VAL A 6 6.93 6.98 -11.68
C VAL A 6 8.34 7.58 -11.67
N LEU A 7 8.45 8.87 -11.37
CA LEU A 7 9.74 9.59 -11.36
C LEU A 7 10.70 9.03 -10.31
N LEU A 8 10.21 8.77 -9.08
CA LEU A 8 11.05 8.22 -8.03
C LEU A 8 11.48 6.78 -8.33
N SER A 9 10.57 5.94 -8.85
CA SER A 9 10.89 4.55 -9.22
C SER A 9 11.98 4.52 -10.29
N PHE A 10 11.86 5.39 -11.28
CA PHE A 10 12.85 5.51 -12.35
C PHE A 10 14.20 6.03 -11.81
N ALA A 11 14.18 7.06 -10.97
CA ALA A 11 15.40 7.63 -10.39
C ALA A 11 16.14 6.66 -9.46
N LEU A 12 15.41 5.79 -8.74
CA LEU A 12 15.99 4.82 -7.82
C LEU A 12 16.46 3.52 -8.50
N LYS A 13 16.03 3.26 -9.73
CA LYS A 13 16.37 2.03 -10.47
C LYS A 13 17.87 1.81 -10.62
N ASP A 14 18.58 2.80 -11.16
CA ASP A 14 20.01 2.71 -11.46
C ASP A 14 20.89 2.64 -10.20
N PRO A 15 20.67 3.49 -9.16
CA PRO A 15 21.38 3.35 -7.90
C PRO A 15 21.19 1.99 -7.22
N LEU A 16 19.97 1.43 -7.25
CA LEU A 16 19.70 0.12 -6.66
C LEU A 16 20.29 -1.03 -7.48
N ALA A 17 20.30 -0.91 -8.82
CA ALA A 17 20.97 -1.88 -9.68
C ALA A 17 22.49 -1.93 -9.41
N ASN A 18 23.12 -0.79 -9.17
CA ASN A 18 24.53 -0.71 -8.80
C ASN A 18 24.79 -1.29 -7.41
N LEU A 19 23.93 -1.03 -6.43
CA LEU A 19 23.99 -1.62 -5.09
C LEU A 19 23.84 -3.15 -5.12
N ALA A 20 22.98 -3.66 -5.99
CA ALA A 20 22.77 -5.11 -6.15
C ALA A 20 23.99 -5.87 -6.65
N GLN A 21 24.98 -5.17 -7.23
CA GLN A 21 26.24 -5.77 -7.69
C GLN A 21 27.29 -5.90 -6.56
N LEU A 22 27.08 -5.27 -5.41
CA LEU A 22 28.01 -5.35 -4.29
C LEU A 22 27.93 -6.71 -3.59
N PRO A 23 29.07 -7.24 -3.10
CA PRO A 23 29.10 -8.49 -2.34
C PRO A 23 28.25 -8.35 -1.06
N GLY A 24 27.27 -9.23 -0.89
CA GLY A 24 26.29 -9.20 0.22
C GLY A 24 24.87 -8.81 -0.19
N PHE A 25 24.65 -8.20 -1.35
CA PHE A 25 23.34 -7.80 -1.85
C PHE A 25 22.81 -8.66 -3.01
N GLY A 26 23.39 -9.85 -3.22
CA GLY A 26 23.00 -10.75 -4.31
C GLY A 26 21.52 -11.14 -4.35
N TRP A 27 20.81 -11.12 -3.22
CA TRP A 27 19.36 -11.33 -3.15
C TRP A 27 18.57 -10.26 -3.91
N MET A 28 19.10 -9.02 -4.03
CA MET A 28 18.49 -7.95 -4.80
C MET A 28 18.47 -8.22 -6.30
N GLN A 29 19.42 -9.01 -6.80
CA GLN A 29 19.43 -9.44 -8.20
C GLN A 29 18.32 -10.48 -8.49
N ILE A 30 18.00 -11.32 -7.50
CA ILE A 30 16.94 -12.34 -7.61
C ILE A 30 15.56 -11.67 -7.61
N VAL A 31 15.36 -10.71 -6.72
CA VAL A 31 14.08 -9.97 -6.58
C VAL A 31 13.88 -8.95 -7.71
N GLY A 32 14.98 -8.45 -8.28
CA GLY A 32 14.97 -7.41 -9.31
C GLY A 32 14.97 -5.99 -8.73
N SER A 33 15.89 -5.17 -9.23
CA SER A 33 16.06 -3.77 -8.77
C SER A 33 14.81 -2.92 -8.98
N ASN A 34 14.04 -3.18 -10.04
CA ASN A 34 12.82 -2.45 -10.34
C ASN A 34 11.74 -2.68 -9.26
N LEU A 35 11.54 -3.93 -8.85
CA LEU A 35 10.55 -4.29 -7.83
C LEU A 35 10.91 -3.69 -6.49
N ILE A 36 12.20 -3.71 -6.13
CA ILE A 36 12.71 -3.09 -4.90
C ILE A 36 12.51 -1.57 -4.94
N SER A 37 12.77 -0.92 -6.09
CA SER A 37 12.53 0.51 -6.27
C SER A 37 11.07 0.87 -5.99
N ILE A 38 10.13 0.13 -6.57
CA ILE A 38 8.69 0.33 -6.38
C ILE A 38 8.31 0.18 -4.90
N PHE A 39 8.81 -0.85 -4.21
CA PHE A 39 8.52 -1.05 -2.78
C PHE A 39 9.05 0.09 -1.91
N ILE A 40 10.27 0.57 -2.17
CA ILE A 40 10.84 1.71 -1.43
C ILE A 40 10.00 2.95 -1.66
N VAL A 41 9.61 3.23 -2.89
CA VAL A 41 8.79 4.39 -3.24
C VAL A 41 7.41 4.32 -2.60
N PHE A 42 6.77 3.15 -2.63
CA PHE A 42 5.49 2.95 -1.94
C PHE A 42 5.62 3.15 -0.43
N ALA A 43 6.66 2.59 0.19
CA ALA A 43 6.90 2.76 1.62
C ALA A 43 7.07 4.25 1.98
N LEU A 44 7.82 5.01 1.18
CA LEU A 44 8.06 6.44 1.43
C LEU A 44 6.83 7.30 1.21
N LEU A 45 6.04 7.04 0.16
CA LEU A 45 4.88 7.89 -0.17
C LEU A 45 3.65 7.54 0.66
N TYR A 46 3.37 6.26 0.87
CA TYR A 46 2.22 5.83 1.65
C TYR A 46 2.40 6.09 3.14
N TRP A 47 3.65 6.06 3.63
CA TRP A 47 3.96 6.46 5.01
C TRP A 47 3.46 7.87 5.34
N VAL A 48 3.65 8.84 4.44
CA VAL A 48 3.25 10.23 4.68
C VAL A 48 1.73 10.36 4.82
N GLY A 49 0.97 9.66 3.97
CA GLY A 49 -0.49 9.62 4.04
C GLY A 49 -0.98 8.98 5.34
N MET A 50 -0.40 7.83 5.69
CA MET A 50 -0.73 7.09 6.91
C MET A 50 -0.40 7.91 8.17
N ALA A 51 0.76 8.56 8.22
CA ALA A 51 1.18 9.40 9.34
C ALA A 51 0.23 10.59 9.55
N ARG A 52 -0.22 11.24 8.47
CA ARG A 52 -1.22 12.31 8.55
C ARG A 52 -2.56 11.83 9.10
N MET A 53 -3.01 10.66 8.65
CA MET A 53 -4.26 10.07 9.11
C MET A 53 -4.20 9.71 10.59
N VAL A 54 -3.13 9.05 11.04
CA VAL A 54 -2.91 8.71 12.46
C VAL A 54 -2.87 9.97 13.32
N ARG A 55 -2.16 11.01 12.87
CA ARG A 55 -2.12 12.29 13.58
C ARG A 55 -3.51 12.90 13.72
N SER A 56 -4.30 12.93 12.66
CA SER A 56 -5.68 13.45 12.69
C SER A 56 -6.54 12.68 13.69
N GLN A 57 -6.49 11.34 13.66
CA GLN A 57 -7.22 10.49 14.61
C GLN A 57 -6.80 10.75 16.07
N ILE A 58 -5.50 10.85 16.33
CA ILE A 58 -5.00 11.12 17.69
C ILE A 58 -5.47 12.49 18.19
N LEU A 59 -5.48 13.51 17.35
CA LEU A 59 -5.96 14.85 17.72
C LEU A 59 -7.44 14.81 18.09
N THR A 60 -8.27 14.13 17.30
CA THR A 60 -9.70 13.97 17.61
C THR A 60 -9.93 13.18 18.90
N LEU A 61 -9.20 12.08 19.10
CA LEU A 61 -9.34 11.26 20.30
C LEU A 61 -8.83 11.95 21.58
N LYS A 62 -7.87 12.86 21.47
CA LYS A 62 -7.32 13.61 22.60
C LYS A 62 -8.38 14.50 23.26
N GLU A 63 -9.38 14.95 22.52
CA GLU A 63 -10.45 15.83 23.01
C GLU A 63 -11.59 15.08 23.72
N ASN A 64 -11.54 13.74 23.75
CA ASN A 64 -12.57 12.94 24.42
C ASN A 64 -12.43 12.98 25.95
N ASP A 65 -13.56 12.94 26.64
CA ASP A 65 -13.68 13.03 28.10
C ASP A 65 -12.84 12.01 28.87
N TYR A 66 -12.73 10.77 28.33
CA TYR A 66 -11.94 9.72 28.98
C TYR A 66 -10.45 10.02 28.98
N VAL A 67 -9.93 10.78 27.99
CA VAL A 67 -8.53 11.21 27.94
C VAL A 67 -8.29 12.36 28.92
N MET A 68 -9.23 13.30 28.98
CA MET A 68 -9.19 14.40 29.96
C MET A 68 -9.25 13.87 31.40
N ALA A 69 -10.13 12.91 31.67
CA ALA A 69 -10.20 12.25 32.96
C ALA A 69 -8.89 11.53 33.35
N ALA A 70 -8.30 10.79 32.40
CA ALA A 70 -7.00 10.13 32.63
C ALA A 70 -5.87 11.13 32.94
N THR A 71 -5.89 12.28 32.25
CA THR A 71 -4.92 13.36 32.50
C THR A 71 -5.11 13.99 33.88
N ALA A 72 -6.36 14.24 34.28
CA ALA A 72 -6.70 14.79 35.59
C ALA A 72 -6.28 13.85 36.74
N LEU A 73 -6.31 12.53 36.51
CA LEU A 73 -5.83 11.52 37.44
C LEU A 73 -4.29 11.37 37.44
N GLY A 74 -3.56 12.22 36.72
CA GLY A 74 -2.09 12.24 36.70
C GLY A 74 -1.43 11.15 35.84
N ALA A 75 -2.14 10.59 34.87
CA ALA A 75 -1.56 9.62 33.95
C ALA A 75 -0.46 10.26 33.10
N LYS A 76 0.69 9.58 32.97
CA LYS A 76 1.80 10.04 32.12
C LYS A 76 1.42 9.98 30.65
N ASP A 77 1.87 10.94 29.83
CA ASP A 77 1.57 11.04 28.38
C ASP A 77 1.83 9.74 27.63
N GLY A 78 2.94 9.05 27.90
CA GLY A 78 3.25 7.76 27.26
C GLY A 78 2.23 6.66 27.58
N ARG A 79 1.59 6.67 28.76
CA ARG A 79 0.51 5.75 29.12
C ARG A 79 -0.78 6.12 28.38
N ILE A 80 -1.10 7.40 28.31
CA ILE A 80 -2.26 7.92 27.58
C ILE A 80 -2.17 7.52 26.12
N ILE A 81 -1.02 7.76 25.48
CA ILE A 81 -0.80 7.40 24.07
C ILE A 81 -0.97 5.89 23.85
N LYS A 82 -0.24 5.06 24.61
CA LYS A 82 -0.24 3.61 24.37
C LYS A 82 -1.56 2.93 24.73
N LYS A 83 -2.18 3.30 25.85
CA LYS A 83 -3.33 2.56 26.39
C LYS A 83 -4.68 3.11 25.94
N HIS A 84 -4.76 4.44 25.67
CA HIS A 84 -6.02 5.08 25.34
C HIS A 84 -6.10 5.54 23.89
N LEU A 85 -5.06 6.20 23.34
CA LEU A 85 -5.12 6.74 22.00
C LEU A 85 -4.85 5.67 20.92
N LEU A 86 -3.70 4.96 21.01
CA LEU A 86 -3.33 3.95 20.01
C LEU A 86 -4.34 2.81 19.93
N THR A 87 -4.83 2.32 21.07
CA THR A 87 -5.82 1.23 21.09
C THR A 87 -7.11 1.61 20.35
N ASN A 88 -7.55 2.86 20.49
CA ASN A 88 -8.74 3.35 19.78
C ASN A 88 -8.47 3.71 18.30
N CYS A 89 -7.21 3.93 17.91
CA CYS A 89 -6.83 4.14 16.49
C CYS A 89 -6.67 2.84 15.71
N ILE A 90 -6.46 1.69 16.37
CA ILE A 90 -6.11 0.42 15.70
C ILE A 90 -7.16 0.02 14.66
N GLY A 91 -8.45 0.14 14.97
CA GLY A 91 -9.52 -0.20 14.04
C GLY A 91 -9.44 0.60 12.75
N THR A 92 -9.32 1.91 12.86
CA THR A 92 -9.19 2.81 11.69
C THR A 92 -7.89 2.54 10.91
N LEU A 93 -6.79 2.22 11.61
CA LEU A 93 -5.52 1.87 10.98
C LEU A 93 -5.64 0.59 10.15
N ILE A 94 -6.24 -0.47 10.69
CA ILE A 94 -6.44 -1.73 9.98
C ILE A 94 -7.27 -1.50 8.71
N VAL A 95 -8.41 -0.81 8.83
CA VAL A 95 -9.28 -0.52 7.69
C VAL A 95 -8.54 0.27 6.61
N THR A 96 -7.86 1.35 6.99
CA THR A 96 -7.14 2.19 6.03
C THR A 96 -6.00 1.42 5.34
N THR A 97 -5.25 0.61 6.09
CA THR A 97 -4.18 -0.22 5.52
C THR A 97 -4.75 -1.25 4.55
N THR A 98 -5.88 -1.89 4.88
CA THR A 98 -6.52 -2.87 4.01
C THR A 98 -7.00 -2.24 2.70
N LEU A 99 -7.60 -1.05 2.75
CA LEU A 99 -8.03 -0.31 1.55
C LEU A 99 -6.86 0.24 0.72
N GLN A 100 -5.66 0.35 1.31
CA GLN A 100 -4.44 0.74 0.60
C GLN A 100 -3.91 -0.40 -0.31
N ILE A 101 -4.18 -1.67 0.04
CA ILE A 101 -3.69 -2.84 -0.72
C ILE A 101 -4.17 -2.82 -2.18
N PRO A 102 -5.49 -2.70 -2.48
CA PRO A 102 -5.96 -2.65 -3.85
C PRO A 102 -5.36 -1.49 -4.66
N SER A 103 -5.19 -0.32 -4.03
CA SER A 103 -4.56 0.84 -4.68
C SER A 103 -3.11 0.57 -5.05
N SER A 104 -2.37 -0.13 -4.18
CA SER A 104 -0.97 -0.51 -4.43
C SER A 104 -0.86 -1.54 -5.56
N ILE A 105 -1.73 -2.55 -5.57
CA ILE A 105 -1.80 -3.57 -6.62
C ILE A 105 -2.12 -2.94 -7.97
N PHE A 106 -3.09 -2.04 -8.00
CA PHE A 106 -3.44 -1.32 -9.23
C PHE A 106 -2.27 -0.50 -9.74
N THR A 107 -1.61 0.26 -8.86
CA THR A 107 -0.48 1.12 -9.23
C THR A 107 0.71 0.29 -9.73
N GLU A 108 1.04 -0.82 -9.07
CA GLU A 108 2.09 -1.76 -9.54
C GLU A 108 1.74 -2.33 -10.92
N SER A 109 0.52 -2.86 -11.07
CA SER A 109 0.07 -3.45 -12.33
C SER A 109 0.08 -2.44 -13.47
N TYR A 110 -0.28 -1.19 -13.19
CA TYR A 110 -0.25 -0.11 -14.17
C TYR A 110 1.19 0.30 -14.54
N LEU A 111 2.10 0.38 -13.55
CA LEU A 111 3.54 0.63 -13.82
C LEU A 111 4.17 -0.50 -14.64
N SER A 112 3.83 -1.75 -14.32
CA SER A 112 4.30 -2.93 -15.04
C SER A 112 3.75 -2.97 -16.47
N PHE A 113 2.49 -2.58 -16.66
CA PHE A 113 1.87 -2.42 -17.97
C PHE A 113 2.58 -1.39 -18.84
N LEU A 114 3.03 -0.28 -18.25
CA LEU A 114 3.82 0.75 -18.94
C LEU A 114 5.29 0.34 -19.18
N GLY A 115 5.72 -0.86 -18.74
CA GLY A 115 7.09 -1.32 -18.84
C GLY A 115 8.05 -0.73 -17.80
N MET A 116 7.53 0.01 -16.82
CA MET A 116 8.31 0.63 -15.72
C MET A 116 8.20 -0.15 -14.40
N GLY A 117 7.48 -1.26 -14.40
CA GLY A 117 7.27 -2.11 -13.23
C GLY A 117 8.29 -3.24 -13.10
N VAL A 118 7.79 -4.41 -12.78
CA VAL A 118 8.59 -5.63 -12.61
C VAL A 118 9.27 -6.01 -13.92
N ALA A 119 10.59 -6.23 -13.86
CA ALA A 119 11.38 -6.58 -15.03
C ALA A 119 11.46 -8.11 -15.22
N VAL A 120 11.61 -8.54 -16.48
CA VAL A 120 11.94 -9.92 -16.84
C VAL A 120 13.16 -10.39 -16.03
N PRO A 121 13.18 -11.62 -15.46
CA PRO A 121 12.29 -12.75 -15.74
C PRO A 121 11.03 -12.86 -14.85
N LEU A 122 10.77 -11.91 -13.95
CA LEU A 122 9.64 -11.98 -13.03
C LEU A 122 8.35 -11.51 -13.72
N PRO A 123 7.32 -12.34 -13.86
CA PRO A 123 6.06 -11.93 -14.44
C PRO A 123 5.22 -11.18 -13.38
N SER A 124 4.50 -10.13 -13.83
CA SER A 124 3.41 -9.51 -13.07
C SER A 124 2.13 -9.51 -13.90
N LEU A 125 0.98 -9.31 -13.25
CA LEU A 125 -0.30 -9.23 -13.99
C LEU A 125 -0.30 -8.07 -14.98
N GLY A 126 0.35 -6.95 -14.63
CA GLY A 126 0.50 -5.80 -15.51
C GLY A 126 1.42 -6.07 -16.70
N SER A 127 2.55 -6.75 -16.51
CA SER A 127 3.44 -7.12 -17.62
C SER A 127 2.78 -8.12 -18.56
N LEU A 128 2.03 -9.11 -18.03
CA LEU A 128 1.25 -10.04 -18.84
C LEU A 128 0.19 -9.33 -19.69
N ALA A 129 -0.48 -8.32 -19.12
CA ALA A 129 -1.43 -7.51 -19.87
C ALA A 129 -0.74 -6.69 -20.98
N SER A 130 0.46 -6.15 -20.71
CA SER A 130 1.25 -5.40 -21.70
C SER A 130 1.68 -6.30 -22.87
N ASP A 131 2.18 -7.49 -22.58
CA ASP A 131 2.62 -8.45 -23.60
C ASP A 131 1.44 -8.92 -24.47
N ALA A 132 0.25 -9.05 -23.89
CA ALA A 132 -0.95 -9.48 -24.56
C ALA A 132 -1.51 -8.46 -25.58
N ILE A 133 -1.13 -7.19 -25.49
CA ILE A 133 -1.60 -6.13 -26.42
C ILE A 133 -1.24 -6.49 -27.86
N ASN A 134 -0.03 -6.96 -28.11
CA ASN A 134 0.46 -7.28 -29.43
C ASN A 134 -0.34 -8.42 -30.09
N GLY A 135 -0.90 -9.33 -29.28
CA GLY A 135 -1.72 -10.45 -29.72
C GLY A 135 -3.23 -10.22 -29.62
N MET A 136 -3.69 -9.04 -29.18
CA MET A 136 -5.08 -8.78 -28.81
C MET A 136 -6.09 -9.07 -29.94
N ILE A 137 -5.71 -8.82 -31.22
CA ILE A 137 -6.59 -9.04 -32.37
C ILE A 137 -6.76 -10.54 -32.64
N THR A 138 -5.71 -11.33 -32.44
CA THR A 138 -5.70 -12.77 -32.75
C THR A 138 -6.14 -13.61 -31.55
N PHE A 139 -5.71 -13.22 -30.34
CA PHE A 139 -5.94 -13.96 -29.10
C PHE A 139 -6.43 -13.04 -27.99
N PRO A 140 -7.66 -12.51 -28.03
CA PRO A 140 -8.17 -11.52 -27.06
C PRO A 140 -8.22 -12.05 -25.62
N TYR A 141 -8.32 -13.36 -25.43
CA TYR A 141 -8.34 -13.98 -24.09
C TYR A 141 -7.03 -13.77 -23.29
N LEU A 142 -5.90 -13.56 -23.98
CA LEU A 142 -4.61 -13.31 -23.32
C LEU A 142 -4.63 -11.99 -22.54
N LEU A 143 -5.29 -10.96 -23.03
CA LEU A 143 -5.48 -9.70 -22.33
C LEU A 143 -6.60 -9.79 -21.29
N PHE A 144 -7.69 -10.48 -21.63
CA PHE A 144 -8.85 -10.58 -20.76
C PHE A 144 -8.52 -11.26 -19.42
N ALA A 145 -7.72 -12.32 -19.43
CA ALA A 145 -7.35 -13.08 -18.24
C ALA A 145 -6.65 -12.23 -17.14
N PRO A 146 -5.53 -11.53 -17.41
CA PRO A 146 -4.87 -10.72 -16.39
C PRO A 146 -5.72 -9.53 -15.94
N CYS A 147 -6.46 -8.88 -16.85
CA CYS A 147 -7.33 -7.77 -16.51
C CYS A 147 -8.48 -8.19 -15.58
N LEU A 148 -9.09 -9.36 -15.84
CA LEU A 148 -10.13 -9.92 -15.01
C LEU A 148 -9.58 -10.28 -13.61
N LEU A 149 -8.40 -10.89 -13.54
CA LEU A 149 -7.77 -11.21 -12.26
C LEU A 149 -7.47 -9.95 -11.44
N ILE A 150 -6.89 -8.91 -12.03
CA ILE A 150 -6.65 -7.63 -11.35
C ILE A 150 -7.97 -7.06 -10.81
N SER A 151 -9.02 -7.05 -11.64
CA SER A 151 -10.34 -6.53 -11.24
C SER A 151 -10.95 -7.31 -10.09
N LEU A 152 -10.85 -8.65 -10.10
CA LEU A 152 -11.35 -9.51 -9.03
C LEU A 152 -10.58 -9.33 -7.73
N ILE A 153 -9.26 -9.20 -7.81
CA ILE A 153 -8.42 -8.96 -6.62
C ILE A 153 -8.79 -7.61 -6.00
N ILE A 154 -8.87 -6.55 -6.80
CA ILE A 154 -9.23 -5.21 -6.32
C ILE A 154 -10.62 -5.20 -5.69
N LEU A 155 -11.60 -5.83 -6.35
CA LEU A 155 -12.97 -5.93 -5.84
C LEU A 155 -13.02 -6.70 -4.51
N SER A 156 -12.32 -7.84 -4.43
CA SER A 156 -12.29 -8.66 -3.22
C SER A 156 -11.69 -7.91 -2.02
N PHE A 157 -10.58 -7.19 -2.22
CA PHE A 157 -9.95 -6.41 -1.15
C PHE A 157 -10.78 -5.18 -0.76
N ASN A 158 -11.49 -4.55 -1.69
CA ASN A 158 -12.39 -3.45 -1.38
C ASN A 158 -13.57 -3.94 -0.53
N LEU A 159 -14.25 -5.03 -0.95
CA LEU A 159 -15.33 -5.63 -0.16
C LEU A 159 -14.88 -6.09 1.22
N PHE A 160 -13.68 -6.67 1.31
CA PHE A 160 -13.10 -7.07 2.58
C PHE A 160 -12.79 -5.86 3.48
N GLY A 161 -12.24 -4.79 2.90
CA GLY A 161 -11.95 -3.54 3.60
C GLY A 161 -13.22 -2.85 4.11
N ASP A 162 -14.28 -2.83 3.32
CA ASP A 162 -15.59 -2.30 3.72
C ASP A 162 -16.21 -3.14 4.85
N GLY A 163 -16.15 -4.47 4.75
CA GLY A 163 -16.59 -5.36 5.82
C GLY A 163 -15.81 -5.17 7.14
N LEU A 164 -14.49 -4.94 7.05
CA LEU A 164 -13.68 -4.58 8.22
C LEU A 164 -14.08 -3.22 8.79
N ARG A 165 -14.36 -2.25 7.94
CA ARG A 165 -14.82 -0.92 8.36
C ARG A 165 -16.12 -1.03 9.16
N ASP A 166 -17.08 -1.77 8.65
CA ASP A 166 -18.37 -1.97 9.32
C ASP A 166 -18.20 -2.72 10.66
N ALA A 167 -17.30 -3.71 10.71
CA ALA A 167 -17.02 -4.46 11.94
C ALA A 167 -16.35 -3.61 13.04
N PHE A 168 -15.52 -2.63 12.65
CA PHE A 168 -14.83 -1.72 13.56
C PHE A 168 -15.56 -0.40 13.83
N ASP A 169 -16.66 -0.11 13.15
CA ASP A 169 -17.43 1.11 13.38
C ASP A 169 -18.32 0.94 14.65
N PRO A 170 -18.04 1.72 15.72
CA PRO A 170 -18.82 1.65 16.96
C PRO A 170 -20.26 2.11 16.78
N LYS A 171 -20.58 2.92 15.74
CA LYS A 171 -21.90 3.47 15.49
C LYS A 171 -22.91 2.46 14.97
N LEU A 172 -22.44 1.34 14.41
CA LEU A 172 -23.30 0.26 13.91
C LEU A 172 -23.70 -0.74 15.00
N LYS A 173 -23.18 -0.61 16.24
CA LYS A 173 -23.48 -1.50 17.37
C LYS A 173 -24.62 -1.03 18.28
N ASN A 174 -25.31 0.06 17.91
CA ASN A 174 -26.49 0.57 18.66
C ASN A 174 -27.77 0.36 17.87
#